data_2a0f06ab765f8d0de2bfe76139cc76e4
#
_entry.id   2a0f06ab765f8d0de2bfe76139cc76e4
#
_cell.length_a   1.000
_cell.length_b   1.000
_cell.length_c   1.000
_cell.angle_alpha   90.00
_cell.angle_beta   90.00
_cell.angle_gamma   90.00
#
_symmetry.space_group_name_H-M   'P 1'
#
loop_
_entity.id
_entity.type
_entity.pdbx_description
1 polymer ?
#
loop_
_entity_poly.entity_id
_entity_poly.type
_entity_poly.pdbx_seq_one_letter_code
_entity_poly.pdbx_strand_id
1 'polypeptide(L)'
;MTKYGDQITYSTADMIADLEKKGYVLVNNEFDQTGQAFGDSSNGHTYTVTLKHGQVPVTPENPGDPGQPINPDDPDGPKWPAGTAKSDLTKDATQTIHYTGAGKDTPKDSVTPHEGAFTKTVTVDKVTGKIVSETAFAGDPYTFGTVDTPVIAGYHADKAPDGGLTATAEQPNVEATVNYTPNGQLIPVDQDGNPIPGTPTTTYTTDPKDPTKVVTEIPNVPGYTPMINGQPVTPGSYTPTDPSGDTTVVYVKNTSVTVEYFD
;
A
#
# COMPACT_ATOMS: atom_id res chain seq x y z
N MET A 1 -70.76 -24.51 15.80
CA MET A 1 -70.12 -25.24 16.91
C MET A 1 -69.20 -26.28 16.32
N THR A 2 -67.92 -26.15 16.55
CA THR A 2 -66.90 -27.15 16.18
C THR A 2 -67.04 -28.37 17.08
N LYS A 3 -67.01 -29.57 16.49
CA LYS A 3 -67.15 -30.81 17.22
C LYS A 3 -65.83 -31.53 17.41
N TYR A 4 -65.77 -32.38 18.38
CA TYR A 4 -64.65 -33.32 18.58
C TYR A 4 -64.36 -34.09 17.27
N GLY A 5 -63.07 -34.09 16.89
CA GLY A 5 -62.64 -34.76 15.67
C GLY A 5 -62.75 -33.91 14.39
N ASP A 6 -63.41 -32.73 14.47
CA ASP A 6 -63.42 -31.82 13.32
C ASP A 6 -62.00 -31.35 12.99
N GLN A 7 -61.66 -31.24 11.71
CA GLN A 7 -60.37 -30.71 11.25
C GLN A 7 -60.25 -29.23 11.59
N ILE A 8 -59.11 -28.83 12.11
CA ILE A 8 -58.77 -27.42 12.27
C ILE A 8 -58.36 -26.84 10.91
N THR A 9 -59.10 -25.87 10.44
CA THR A 9 -58.84 -25.21 9.14
C THR A 9 -57.85 -24.03 9.27
N TYR A 10 -57.47 -23.65 10.48
CA TYR A 10 -56.51 -22.58 10.69
C TYR A 10 -55.11 -23.05 10.26
N SER A 11 -54.37 -22.17 9.60
CA SER A 11 -52.97 -22.37 9.23
C SER A 11 -52.11 -21.25 9.77
N THR A 12 -50.91 -21.59 10.21
CA THR A 12 -49.88 -20.62 10.62
C THR A 12 -49.08 -20.11 9.43
N ALA A 13 -49.26 -20.69 8.24
CA ALA A 13 -48.37 -20.43 7.08
C ALA A 13 -48.34 -18.97 6.64
N ASP A 14 -49.50 -18.31 6.56
CA ASP A 14 -49.58 -16.92 6.10
C ASP A 14 -48.87 -15.96 7.10
N MET A 15 -49.09 -16.18 8.41
CA MET A 15 -48.46 -15.39 9.46
C MET A 15 -46.95 -15.62 9.48
N ILE A 16 -46.49 -16.84 9.31
CA ILE A 16 -45.07 -17.17 9.23
C ILE A 16 -44.48 -16.49 8.01
N ALA A 17 -45.08 -16.58 6.84
CA ALA A 17 -44.62 -15.94 5.61
C ALA A 17 -44.51 -14.40 5.76
N ASP A 18 -45.49 -13.77 6.43
CA ASP A 18 -45.44 -12.34 6.69
C ASP A 18 -44.30 -11.94 7.66
N LEU A 19 -44.02 -12.79 8.66
CA LEU A 19 -42.89 -12.58 9.56
C LEU A 19 -41.52 -12.81 8.86
N GLU A 20 -41.47 -13.82 7.97
CA GLU A 20 -40.28 -14.08 7.17
C GLU A 20 -39.95 -12.90 6.22
N LYS A 21 -40.94 -12.27 5.63
CA LYS A 21 -40.76 -11.02 4.86
C LYS A 21 -40.16 -9.89 5.72
N LYS A 22 -40.51 -9.84 7.00
CA LYS A 22 -39.97 -8.90 7.98
C LYS A 22 -38.60 -9.29 8.53
N GLY A 23 -37.97 -10.33 7.99
CA GLY A 23 -36.61 -10.75 8.34
C GLY A 23 -36.51 -11.81 9.42
N TYR A 24 -37.61 -12.35 9.92
CA TYR A 24 -37.59 -13.48 10.85
C TYR A 24 -37.27 -14.77 10.13
N VAL A 25 -36.82 -15.78 10.88
CA VAL A 25 -36.57 -17.15 10.40
C VAL A 25 -37.34 -18.13 11.33
N LEU A 26 -38.14 -19.00 10.76
CA LEU A 26 -38.82 -20.02 11.52
C LEU A 26 -37.80 -20.99 12.15
N VAL A 27 -37.94 -21.25 13.44
CA VAL A 27 -37.13 -22.21 14.21
C VAL A 27 -37.94 -23.49 14.42
N ASN A 28 -39.20 -23.36 14.89
CA ASN A 28 -40.08 -24.44 15.18
C ASN A 28 -41.55 -24.04 15.01
N ASN A 29 -42.36 -24.91 14.48
CA ASN A 29 -43.80 -24.76 14.39
C ASN A 29 -44.48 -26.03 14.93
N GLU A 30 -44.91 -26.00 16.19
CA GLU A 30 -45.54 -27.15 16.82
C GLU A 30 -46.93 -27.45 16.23
N PHE A 31 -47.60 -26.43 15.71
CA PHE A 31 -48.93 -26.56 15.14
C PHE A 31 -48.93 -27.40 13.85
N ASP A 32 -48.00 -27.17 12.96
CA ASP A 32 -47.97 -27.82 11.65
C ASP A 32 -47.37 -29.24 11.68
N GLN A 33 -46.83 -29.67 12.83
CA GLN A 33 -46.18 -30.98 12.97
C GLN A 33 -47.11 -32.11 13.30
N THR A 34 -48.36 -31.84 13.67
CA THR A 34 -49.24 -32.84 14.30
C THR A 34 -50.54 -33.17 13.61
N GLY A 35 -50.84 -32.62 12.42
CA GLY A 35 -52.07 -32.97 11.69
C GLY A 35 -53.31 -32.71 12.56
N GLN A 36 -53.70 -31.47 12.69
CA GLN A 36 -54.57 -30.95 13.75
C GLN A 36 -56.04 -31.28 13.60
N ALA A 37 -56.61 -31.88 14.63
CA ALA A 37 -58.05 -32.01 14.82
C ALA A 37 -58.45 -31.54 16.22
N PHE A 38 -59.70 -31.08 16.38
CA PHE A 38 -60.21 -30.71 17.69
C PHE A 38 -60.25 -31.94 18.64
N GLY A 39 -59.46 -31.89 19.69
CA GLY A 39 -59.38 -32.95 20.69
C GLY A 39 -60.46 -32.83 21.77
N ASP A 40 -60.49 -33.85 22.65
CA ASP A 40 -61.49 -34.03 23.73
C ASP A 40 -61.07 -33.25 25.02
N SER A 41 -60.06 -32.44 25.02
CA SER A 41 -59.68 -31.84 26.26
C SER A 41 -60.48 -30.55 26.56
N SER A 42 -61.08 -30.53 27.75
CA SER A 42 -61.69 -29.32 28.33
C SER A 42 -60.69 -28.22 28.61
N ASN A 43 -59.37 -28.54 28.56
CA ASN A 43 -58.27 -27.61 28.63
C ASN A 43 -57.77 -27.32 27.22
N GLY A 44 -57.75 -26.06 26.83
CA GLY A 44 -57.23 -25.66 25.53
C GLY A 44 -55.78 -26.13 25.31
N HIS A 45 -55.47 -26.58 24.10
CA HIS A 45 -54.08 -26.81 23.69
C HIS A 45 -53.46 -25.54 23.23
N THR A 46 -52.24 -25.29 23.72
CA THR A 46 -51.41 -24.17 23.24
C THR A 46 -50.25 -24.74 22.41
N TYR A 47 -50.13 -24.26 21.19
CA TYR A 47 -49.04 -24.58 20.29
C TYR A 47 -48.11 -23.37 20.16
N THR A 48 -46.81 -23.60 20.15
CA THR A 48 -45.81 -22.54 20.06
C THR A 48 -45.19 -22.50 18.67
N VAL A 49 -45.21 -21.32 18.05
CA VAL A 49 -44.42 -21.01 16.87
C VAL A 49 -43.25 -20.18 17.29
N THR A 50 -42.04 -20.70 17.12
CA THR A 50 -40.80 -20.02 17.51
C THR A 50 -40.07 -19.52 16.29
N LEU A 51 -39.81 -18.23 16.27
CA LEU A 51 -39.01 -17.57 15.25
C LEU A 51 -37.79 -16.89 15.92
N LYS A 52 -36.74 -16.71 15.14
CA LYS A 52 -35.57 -15.91 15.51
C LYS A 52 -35.34 -14.82 14.48
N HIS A 53 -34.58 -13.80 14.84
CA HIS A 53 -34.13 -12.80 13.88
C HIS A 53 -33.23 -13.46 12.85
N GLY A 54 -33.50 -13.23 11.59
CA GLY A 54 -32.61 -13.56 10.49
C GLY A 54 -31.41 -12.63 10.50
N GLN A 55 -30.26 -13.17 10.13
CA GLN A 55 -29.02 -12.42 10.01
C GLN A 55 -28.47 -12.58 8.60
N VAL A 56 -27.79 -11.55 8.10
CA VAL A 56 -27.16 -11.58 6.79
C VAL A 56 -25.72 -11.07 6.90
N PRO A 57 -24.73 -11.86 6.43
CA PRO A 57 -23.37 -11.39 6.27
C PRO A 57 -23.30 -10.42 5.08
N VAL A 58 -22.58 -9.32 5.28
CA VAL A 58 -22.35 -8.27 4.29
C VAL A 58 -20.86 -8.20 4.02
N THR A 59 -20.48 -8.46 2.77
CA THR A 59 -19.09 -8.52 2.31
C THR A 59 -18.88 -7.56 1.14
N PRO A 60 -17.62 -7.27 0.74
CA PRO A 60 -17.38 -6.43 -0.44
C PRO A 60 -17.97 -6.96 -1.75
N GLU A 61 -18.17 -8.28 -1.86
CA GLU A 61 -18.81 -8.94 -3.01
C GLU A 61 -20.33 -8.81 -2.96
N ASN A 62 -20.91 -8.74 -1.75
CA ASN A 62 -22.32 -8.59 -1.50
C ASN A 62 -22.55 -7.47 -0.48
N PRO A 63 -22.31 -6.21 -0.85
CA PRO A 63 -22.46 -5.06 0.04
C PRO A 63 -23.93 -4.74 0.29
N GLY A 64 -24.22 -4.05 1.38
CA GLY A 64 -25.49 -3.37 1.58
C GLY A 64 -25.51 -2.03 0.84
N ASP A 65 -26.73 -1.51 0.66
CA ASP A 65 -26.96 -0.15 0.13
C ASP A 65 -27.56 0.71 1.24
N PRO A 66 -26.75 1.45 2.02
CA PRO A 66 -27.21 2.18 3.19
C PRO A 66 -28.42 3.07 2.91
N GLY A 67 -29.46 2.91 3.72
CA GLY A 67 -30.72 3.66 3.59
C GLY A 67 -31.75 2.98 2.69
N GLN A 68 -31.39 1.99 1.90
CA GLN A 68 -32.34 1.17 1.13
C GLN A 68 -32.88 0.01 1.99
N PRO A 69 -34.11 -0.51 1.71
CA PRO A 69 -34.67 -1.63 2.43
C PRO A 69 -33.78 -2.88 2.33
N ILE A 70 -33.62 -3.62 3.44
CA ILE A 70 -32.90 -4.91 3.44
C ILE A 70 -33.68 -5.94 2.62
N ASN A 71 -35.00 -5.92 2.71
CA ASN A 71 -35.88 -6.70 1.86
C ASN A 71 -36.57 -5.76 0.84
N PRO A 72 -36.29 -5.92 -0.47
CA PRO A 72 -36.94 -5.10 -1.50
C PRO A 72 -38.47 -5.24 -1.53
N ASP A 73 -39.02 -6.38 -1.05
CA ASP A 73 -40.45 -6.62 -0.99
C ASP A 73 -41.15 -5.97 0.23
N ASP A 74 -40.36 -5.36 1.15
CA ASP A 74 -40.83 -4.59 2.30
C ASP A 74 -40.19 -3.19 2.31
N PRO A 75 -40.66 -2.27 1.47
CA PRO A 75 -40.01 -0.93 1.30
C PRO A 75 -40.03 -0.08 2.57
N ASP A 76 -40.98 -0.30 3.45
CA ASP A 76 -41.09 0.40 4.74
C ASP A 76 -40.38 -0.31 5.89
N GLY A 77 -39.82 -1.47 5.61
CA GLY A 77 -39.10 -2.32 6.55
C GLY A 77 -37.73 -1.79 6.93
N PRO A 78 -36.97 -2.61 7.67
CA PRO A 78 -35.60 -2.29 8.11
C PRO A 78 -34.69 -1.96 6.92
N LYS A 79 -33.84 -0.95 7.10
CA LYS A 79 -32.91 -0.47 6.08
C LYS A 79 -31.48 -0.89 6.39
N TRP A 80 -30.68 -1.00 5.33
CA TRP A 80 -29.26 -1.23 5.47
C TRP A 80 -28.63 -0.09 6.29
N PRO A 81 -27.90 -0.40 7.36
CA PRO A 81 -27.24 0.61 8.17
C PRO A 81 -26.00 1.18 7.48
N ALA A 82 -25.53 2.33 7.94
CA ALA A 82 -24.18 2.81 7.60
C ALA A 82 -23.13 1.78 8.02
N GLY A 83 -22.01 1.69 7.29
CA GLY A 83 -20.97 0.70 7.52
C GLY A 83 -21.17 -0.60 6.72
N THR A 84 -22.16 -0.66 5.82
CA THR A 84 -22.41 -1.83 4.96
C THR A 84 -22.11 -1.57 3.49
N ALA A 85 -21.78 -0.34 3.09
CA ALA A 85 -21.36 -0.06 1.73
C ALA A 85 -20.02 -0.74 1.41
N LYS A 86 -19.76 -1.04 0.14
CA LYS A 86 -18.51 -1.66 -0.28
C LYS A 86 -17.28 -0.90 0.22
N SER A 87 -17.30 0.43 0.14
CA SER A 87 -16.23 1.32 0.63
C SER A 87 -15.97 1.20 2.13
N ASP A 88 -16.98 0.82 2.92
CA ASP A 88 -16.83 0.62 4.37
C ASP A 88 -16.26 -0.75 4.71
N LEU A 89 -16.33 -1.68 3.77
CA LEU A 89 -15.92 -3.08 3.91
C LEU A 89 -14.55 -3.37 3.28
N THR A 90 -13.96 -2.38 2.61
CA THR A 90 -12.63 -2.46 2.01
C THR A 90 -11.68 -1.44 2.63
N LYS A 91 -10.40 -1.78 2.67
CA LYS A 91 -9.33 -0.88 3.07
C LYS A 91 -8.20 -0.98 2.03
N ASP A 92 -7.78 0.14 1.52
CA ASP A 92 -6.66 0.22 0.56
C ASP A 92 -5.33 0.11 1.27
N ALA A 93 -4.32 -0.35 0.54
CA ALA A 93 -2.92 -0.23 0.93
C ALA A 93 -2.23 0.85 0.10
N THR A 94 -1.21 1.48 0.66
CA THR A 94 -0.44 2.53 -0.02
C THR A 94 1.04 2.41 0.34
N GLN A 95 1.91 2.44 -0.69
CA GLN A 95 3.33 2.67 -0.52
C GLN A 95 3.66 4.11 -0.88
N THR A 96 4.36 4.82 0.00
CA THR A 96 4.87 6.18 -0.26
C THR A 96 6.39 6.18 -0.16
N ILE A 97 7.07 6.67 -1.21
CA ILE A 97 8.50 6.93 -1.19
C ILE A 97 8.69 8.44 -1.10
N HIS A 98 9.23 8.88 0.02
CA HIS A 98 9.59 10.27 0.27
C HIS A 98 10.98 10.56 -0.28
N TYR A 99 11.18 11.78 -0.80
CA TYR A 99 12.49 12.25 -1.26
C TYR A 99 12.88 13.48 -0.49
N THR A 100 14.16 13.56 -0.10
CA THR A 100 14.70 14.71 0.67
C THR A 100 16.11 15.08 0.17
N GLY A 101 16.61 16.27 0.52
CA GLY A 101 18.02 16.62 0.44
C GLY A 101 18.47 17.35 -0.82
N ALA A 102 17.69 17.39 -1.91
CA ALA A 102 18.07 18.09 -3.14
C ALA A 102 17.52 19.54 -3.23
N GLY A 103 17.13 20.13 -2.11
CA GLY A 103 16.61 21.49 -2.05
C GLY A 103 15.39 21.70 -2.95
N LYS A 104 15.46 22.71 -3.84
CA LYS A 104 14.36 23.00 -4.80
C LYS A 104 14.17 21.91 -5.87
N ASP A 105 15.17 21.07 -6.09
CA ASP A 105 15.19 20.01 -7.10
C ASP A 105 14.78 18.65 -6.48
N THR A 106 14.41 18.63 -5.20
CA THR A 106 13.87 17.43 -4.53
C THR A 106 12.62 16.96 -5.25
N PRO A 107 12.56 15.68 -5.69
CA PRO A 107 11.39 15.12 -6.31
C PRO A 107 10.15 15.16 -5.40
N LYS A 108 8.98 15.15 -5.99
CA LYS A 108 7.74 14.90 -5.24
C LYS A 108 7.67 13.44 -4.82
N ASP A 109 7.01 13.18 -3.70
CA ASP A 109 6.76 11.84 -3.22
C ASP A 109 6.13 10.95 -4.29
N SER A 110 6.57 9.70 -4.34
CA SER A 110 5.96 8.66 -5.18
C SER A 110 4.96 7.88 -4.35
N VAL A 111 3.68 7.92 -4.76
CA VAL A 111 2.57 7.25 -4.05
C VAL A 111 2.00 6.16 -4.94
N THR A 112 2.04 4.92 -4.47
CA THR A 112 1.51 3.75 -5.17
C THR A 112 0.37 3.16 -4.36
N PRO A 113 -0.90 3.30 -4.77
CA PRO A 113 -2.04 2.69 -4.11
C PRO A 113 -2.25 1.24 -4.55
N HIS A 114 -2.89 0.46 -3.69
CA HIS A 114 -3.49 -0.84 -3.99
C HIS A 114 -4.89 -0.88 -3.39
N GLU A 115 -5.89 -0.71 -4.23
CA GLU A 115 -7.29 -0.61 -3.82
C GLU A 115 -7.84 -1.95 -3.32
N GLY A 116 -8.64 -1.91 -2.25
CA GLY A 116 -9.32 -3.07 -1.69
C GLY A 116 -8.40 -4.17 -1.15
N ALA A 117 -7.19 -3.82 -0.78
CA ALA A 117 -6.17 -4.77 -0.30
C ALA A 117 -6.67 -5.63 0.87
N PHE A 118 -7.45 -5.05 1.77
CA PHE A 118 -7.96 -5.72 2.96
C PHE A 118 -9.47 -5.54 3.07
N THR A 119 -10.14 -6.57 3.61
CA THR A 119 -11.59 -6.61 3.69
C THR A 119 -12.07 -6.95 5.09
N LYS A 120 -13.29 -6.54 5.41
CA LYS A 120 -14.01 -7.00 6.60
C LYS A 120 -15.42 -7.44 6.25
N THR A 121 -16.01 -8.22 7.14
CA THR A 121 -17.41 -8.64 7.07
C THR A 121 -18.17 -8.04 8.23
N VAL A 122 -19.36 -7.54 7.98
CA VAL A 122 -20.33 -7.18 9.03
C VAL A 122 -21.53 -8.09 8.93
N THR A 123 -22.18 -8.38 10.06
CA THR A 123 -23.43 -9.13 10.10
C THR A 123 -24.55 -8.20 10.50
N VAL A 124 -25.61 -8.15 9.69
CA VAL A 124 -26.78 -7.32 9.93
C VAL A 124 -27.96 -8.17 10.35
N ASP A 125 -28.65 -7.75 11.40
CA ASP A 125 -29.93 -8.29 11.83
C ASP A 125 -31.03 -7.77 10.88
N LYS A 126 -31.71 -8.67 10.20
CA LYS A 126 -32.70 -8.36 9.16
C LYS A 126 -33.99 -7.77 9.72
N VAL A 127 -34.28 -7.95 11.01
CA VAL A 127 -35.49 -7.46 11.67
C VAL A 127 -35.32 -6.04 12.21
N THR A 128 -34.10 -5.73 12.70
CA THR A 128 -33.81 -4.43 13.34
C THR A 128 -33.04 -3.49 12.45
N GLY A 129 -32.41 -3.98 11.38
CA GLY A 129 -31.50 -3.19 10.54
C GLY A 129 -30.20 -2.80 11.23
N LYS A 130 -29.80 -3.50 12.29
CA LYS A 130 -28.59 -3.15 13.06
C LYS A 130 -27.45 -4.11 12.76
N ILE A 131 -26.22 -3.58 12.76
CA ILE A 131 -25.02 -4.41 12.79
C ILE A 131 -24.96 -5.11 14.15
N VAL A 132 -24.85 -6.43 14.14
CA VAL A 132 -24.77 -7.29 15.36
C VAL A 132 -23.37 -7.84 15.58
N SER A 133 -22.53 -7.90 14.55
CA SER A 133 -21.11 -8.23 14.63
C SER A 133 -20.35 -7.70 13.45
N GLU A 134 -19.04 -7.49 13.63
CA GLU A 134 -18.10 -7.18 12.57
C GLU A 134 -16.77 -7.88 12.82
N THR A 135 -16.04 -8.23 11.75
CA THR A 135 -14.66 -8.68 11.85
C THR A 135 -13.70 -7.47 11.80
N ALA A 136 -12.46 -7.67 12.24
CA ALA A 136 -11.39 -6.76 11.85
C ALA A 136 -11.15 -6.81 10.34
N PHE A 137 -10.48 -5.80 9.78
CA PHE A 137 -9.94 -5.88 8.42
C PHE A 137 -8.87 -6.98 8.38
N ALA A 138 -8.93 -7.81 7.35
CA ALA A 138 -8.03 -8.92 7.13
C ALA A 138 -7.76 -9.13 5.64
N GLY A 139 -6.69 -9.84 5.33
CA GLY A 139 -6.24 -10.19 3.98
C GLY A 139 -4.77 -10.61 4.06
N ASP A 140 -4.29 -11.23 3.00
CA ASP A 140 -2.89 -11.58 2.89
C ASP A 140 -2.02 -10.30 2.81
N PRO A 141 -0.80 -10.30 3.39
CA PRO A 141 0.13 -9.19 3.24
C PRO A 141 0.40 -8.90 1.75
N TYR A 142 0.32 -7.62 1.37
CA TYR A 142 0.59 -7.19 0.00
C TYR A 142 1.96 -6.53 -0.11
N THR A 143 2.82 -7.08 -0.98
CA THR A 143 4.14 -6.52 -1.25
C THR A 143 4.12 -5.69 -2.53
N PHE A 144 4.42 -4.40 -2.39
CA PHE A 144 4.53 -3.46 -3.51
C PHE A 144 5.76 -3.75 -4.36
N GLY A 145 5.76 -3.26 -5.59
CA GLY A 145 6.95 -3.19 -6.41
C GLY A 145 7.93 -2.10 -5.92
N THR A 146 9.18 -2.20 -6.36
CA THR A 146 10.17 -1.12 -6.18
C THR A 146 9.87 0.04 -7.12
N VAL A 147 10.31 1.24 -6.71
CA VAL A 147 10.20 2.49 -7.48
C VAL A 147 11.60 2.94 -7.86
N ASP A 148 11.82 3.30 -9.13
CA ASP A 148 13.09 3.84 -9.59
C ASP A 148 13.37 5.17 -8.89
N THR A 149 14.60 5.31 -8.39
CA THR A 149 15.06 6.55 -7.78
C THR A 149 15.42 7.56 -8.87
N PRO A 150 14.82 8.77 -8.89
CA PRO A 150 15.14 9.79 -9.88
C PRO A 150 16.61 10.25 -9.82
N VAL A 151 17.22 10.46 -10.98
CA VAL A 151 18.55 11.07 -11.10
C VAL A 151 18.41 12.58 -11.00
N ILE A 152 19.13 13.21 -10.06
CA ILE A 152 19.13 14.66 -9.83
C ILE A 152 20.53 15.20 -10.10
N ALA A 153 20.65 16.17 -11.00
CA ALA A 153 21.94 16.76 -11.36
C ALA A 153 22.61 17.40 -10.14
N GLY A 154 23.86 17.03 -9.88
CA GLY A 154 24.64 17.53 -8.75
C GLY A 154 24.34 16.90 -7.40
N TYR A 155 23.50 15.89 -7.37
CA TYR A 155 23.18 15.12 -6.15
C TYR A 155 23.21 13.63 -6.46
N HIS A 156 23.61 12.83 -5.48
CA HIS A 156 23.47 11.37 -5.50
C HIS A 156 22.49 10.91 -4.40
N ALA A 157 21.84 9.80 -4.61
CA ALA A 157 20.90 9.21 -3.67
C ALA A 157 21.60 8.19 -2.75
N ASP A 158 21.03 7.96 -1.56
CA ASP A 158 21.49 6.92 -0.64
C ASP A 158 21.06 5.50 -1.05
N LYS A 159 20.04 5.38 -1.90
CA LYS A 159 19.51 4.08 -2.41
C LYS A 159 18.86 4.19 -3.78
N ALA A 160 18.92 3.09 -4.53
CA ALA A 160 18.26 2.94 -5.82
C ALA A 160 18.22 1.45 -6.25
N PRO A 161 17.05 0.93 -6.70
CA PRO A 161 15.72 1.50 -6.48
C PRO A 161 15.29 1.40 -5.02
N ASP A 162 14.19 2.04 -4.62
CA ASP A 162 13.64 1.92 -3.27
C ASP A 162 12.18 1.42 -3.30
N GLY A 163 11.64 0.99 -2.14
CA GLY A 163 10.30 0.44 -2.01
C GLY A 163 10.29 -1.08 -1.89
N GLY A 164 9.31 -1.75 -2.50
CA GLY A 164 9.09 -3.18 -2.29
C GLY A 164 8.62 -3.48 -0.88
N LEU A 165 7.95 -2.53 -0.23
CA LEU A 165 7.48 -2.63 1.14
C LEU A 165 6.23 -3.52 1.20
N THR A 166 6.04 -4.18 2.36
CA THR A 166 4.91 -5.07 2.58
C THR A 166 3.90 -4.40 3.52
N ALA A 167 2.68 -4.20 3.01
CA ALA A 167 1.54 -3.72 3.80
C ALA A 167 0.76 -4.88 4.41
N THR A 168 0.17 -4.64 5.58
CA THR A 168 -0.75 -5.56 6.27
C THR A 168 -2.04 -4.83 6.61
N ALA A 169 -3.06 -5.57 7.04
CA ALA A 169 -4.33 -4.98 7.45
C ALA A 169 -4.17 -4.01 8.64
N GLU A 170 -3.17 -4.24 9.53
CA GLU A 170 -2.81 -3.39 10.66
C GLU A 170 -1.97 -2.18 10.23
N GLN A 171 -1.10 -2.37 9.22
CA GLN A 171 -0.23 -1.33 8.64
C GLN A 171 -0.46 -1.23 7.13
N PRO A 172 -1.59 -0.69 6.69
CA PRO A 172 -1.90 -0.60 5.27
C PRO A 172 -1.07 0.47 4.54
N ASN A 173 -0.61 1.49 5.24
CA ASN A 173 0.26 2.52 4.69
C ASN A 173 1.70 2.26 5.12
N VAL A 174 2.58 2.09 4.12
CA VAL A 174 4.00 1.81 4.31
C VAL A 174 4.82 2.87 3.60
N GLU A 175 5.93 3.28 4.22
CA GLU A 175 6.72 4.43 3.78
C GLU A 175 8.21 4.12 3.79
N ALA A 176 8.94 4.70 2.85
CA ALA A 176 10.39 4.74 2.82
C ALA A 176 10.86 6.13 2.41
N THR A 177 12.13 6.45 2.70
CA THR A 177 12.71 7.75 2.35
C THR A 177 14.01 7.53 1.61
N VAL A 178 14.19 8.24 0.50
CA VAL A 178 15.44 8.40 -0.25
C VAL A 178 16.02 9.76 0.06
N ASN A 179 17.28 9.77 0.50
CA ASN A 179 17.99 10.99 0.82
C ASN A 179 19.01 11.33 -0.28
N TYR A 180 18.95 12.54 -0.79
CA TYR A 180 19.93 13.08 -1.72
C TYR A 180 20.97 13.90 -0.99
N THR A 181 22.23 13.69 -1.37
CA THR A 181 23.39 14.45 -0.85
C THR A 181 24.08 15.14 -2.02
N PRO A 182 24.57 16.38 -1.86
CA PRO A 182 25.35 17.04 -2.91
C PRO A 182 26.56 16.21 -3.32
N ASN A 183 26.85 16.17 -4.61
CA ASN A 183 28.05 15.54 -5.13
C ASN A 183 29.29 16.33 -4.76
N GLY A 184 30.40 15.65 -4.48
CA GLY A 184 31.70 16.21 -4.33
C GLY A 184 32.29 16.72 -5.66
N GLN A 185 33.54 17.16 -5.62
CA GLN A 185 34.22 17.80 -6.75
C GLN A 185 35.56 17.15 -7.04
N LEU A 186 35.97 17.19 -8.30
CA LEU A 186 37.35 16.97 -8.73
C LEU A 186 38.10 18.29 -8.71
N ILE A 187 39.22 18.36 -7.97
CA ILE A 187 40.03 19.56 -7.77
C ILE A 187 41.43 19.34 -8.34
N PRO A 188 41.67 19.75 -9.59
CA PRO A 188 43.01 19.68 -10.20
C PRO A 188 43.93 20.74 -9.66
N VAL A 189 45.12 20.36 -9.13
CA VAL A 189 46.12 21.26 -8.58
C VAL A 189 47.54 20.83 -9.04
N ASP A 190 48.49 21.77 -9.00
CA ASP A 190 49.91 21.49 -9.13
C ASP A 190 50.51 20.92 -7.82
N GLN A 191 51.81 20.64 -7.80
CA GLN A 191 52.53 20.12 -6.63
C GLN A 191 52.55 21.09 -5.43
N ASP A 192 52.34 22.38 -5.67
CA ASP A 192 52.31 23.45 -4.64
C ASP A 192 50.86 23.72 -4.17
N GLY A 193 49.88 22.99 -4.73
CA GLY A 193 48.44 23.13 -4.39
C GLY A 193 47.74 24.25 -5.14
N ASN A 194 48.33 24.85 -6.17
CA ASN A 194 47.71 25.90 -6.95
C ASN A 194 46.86 25.31 -8.08
N PRO A 195 45.75 26.00 -8.46
CA PRO A 195 44.93 25.60 -9.60
C PRO A 195 45.74 25.55 -10.90
N ILE A 196 45.52 24.52 -11.73
CA ILE A 196 46.17 24.40 -13.03
C ILE A 196 45.37 25.20 -14.06
N PRO A 197 46.01 26.14 -14.81
CA PRO A 197 45.32 26.88 -15.86
C PRO A 197 44.68 25.97 -16.88
N GLY A 198 43.41 26.20 -17.20
CA GLY A 198 42.65 25.43 -18.16
C GLY A 198 42.01 24.10 -17.65
N THR A 199 42.24 23.81 -16.35
CA THR A 199 41.62 22.64 -15.70
C THR A 199 40.78 23.08 -14.49
N PRO A 200 39.53 23.50 -14.69
CA PRO A 200 38.68 23.96 -13.59
C PRO A 200 38.30 22.83 -12.63
N THR A 201 38.00 23.18 -11.40
CA THR A 201 37.28 22.30 -10.48
C THR A 201 35.92 21.94 -11.07
N THR A 202 35.54 20.68 -11.04
CA THR A 202 34.30 20.20 -11.61
C THR A 202 33.50 19.35 -10.59
N THR A 203 32.22 19.63 -10.44
CA THR A 203 31.34 18.80 -9.64
C THR A 203 31.14 17.43 -10.32
N TYR A 204 31.13 16.36 -9.57
CA TYR A 204 30.87 15.03 -10.12
C TYR A 204 29.49 14.96 -10.77
N THR A 205 29.39 14.21 -11.85
CA THR A 205 28.12 13.90 -12.52
C THR A 205 27.53 12.64 -11.94
N THR A 206 26.25 12.67 -11.57
CA THR A 206 25.52 11.48 -11.13
C THR A 206 25.38 10.50 -12.26
N ASP A 207 25.64 9.21 -12.01
CA ASP A 207 25.50 8.16 -13.01
C ASP A 207 24.02 8.06 -13.44
N PRO A 208 23.71 8.17 -14.74
CA PRO A 208 22.32 8.13 -15.22
C PRO A 208 21.65 6.76 -15.06
N LYS A 209 22.42 5.70 -14.76
CA LYS A 209 21.91 4.34 -14.57
C LYS A 209 21.88 3.93 -13.11
N ASP A 210 22.62 4.63 -12.25
CA ASP A 210 22.69 4.32 -10.83
C ASP A 210 22.81 5.64 -10.05
N PRO A 211 21.69 6.23 -9.60
CA PRO A 211 21.70 7.52 -8.90
C PRO A 211 22.45 7.51 -7.56
N THR A 212 22.93 6.37 -7.09
CA THR A 212 23.79 6.27 -5.89
C THR A 212 25.27 6.48 -6.20
N LYS A 213 25.64 6.53 -7.49
CA LYS A 213 27.02 6.65 -7.96
C LYS A 213 27.25 7.94 -8.70
N VAL A 214 28.50 8.36 -8.70
CA VAL A 214 28.96 9.52 -9.45
C VAL A 214 30.14 9.15 -10.33
N VAL A 215 30.31 9.90 -11.40
CA VAL A 215 31.42 9.80 -12.34
C VAL A 215 32.00 11.18 -12.59
N THR A 216 33.30 11.23 -12.94
CA THR A 216 33.97 12.45 -13.35
C THR A 216 35.07 12.13 -14.37
N GLU A 217 35.66 13.13 -14.95
CA GLU A 217 36.77 13.02 -15.90
C GLU A 217 38.03 13.60 -15.28
N ILE A 218 39.12 12.84 -15.21
CA ILE A 218 40.44 13.35 -14.88
C ILE A 218 41.02 14.00 -16.15
N PRO A 219 41.24 15.34 -16.18
CA PRO A 219 41.77 16.03 -17.37
C PRO A 219 43.13 15.51 -17.76
N ASN A 220 43.39 15.43 -19.08
CA ASN A 220 44.73 15.21 -19.58
C ASN A 220 45.45 16.55 -19.69
N VAL A 221 46.52 16.74 -18.90
CA VAL A 221 47.39 17.94 -18.95
C VAL A 221 48.72 17.54 -19.58
N PRO A 222 49.02 18.02 -20.80
CA PRO A 222 50.26 17.66 -21.48
C PRO A 222 51.50 17.99 -20.65
N GLY A 223 52.41 17.04 -20.52
CA GLY A 223 53.64 17.20 -19.75
C GLY A 223 53.51 16.96 -18.23
N TYR A 224 52.32 16.50 -17.78
CA TYR A 224 52.09 16.20 -16.37
C TYR A 224 51.50 14.79 -16.22
N THR A 225 51.78 14.18 -15.07
CA THR A 225 51.18 12.93 -14.62
C THR A 225 50.21 13.24 -13.49
N PRO A 226 48.91 12.91 -13.62
CA PRO A 226 47.97 13.11 -12.52
C PRO A 226 48.18 12.05 -11.43
N MET A 227 48.06 12.48 -10.17
CA MET A 227 48.22 11.65 -8.99
C MET A 227 47.01 11.81 -8.06
N ILE A 228 46.49 10.74 -7.52
CA ILE A 228 45.47 10.71 -6.44
C ILE A 228 46.08 9.95 -5.27
N ASN A 229 46.08 10.58 -4.08
CA ASN A 229 46.68 10.01 -2.86
C ASN A 229 48.13 9.53 -3.06
N GLY A 230 48.89 10.26 -3.85
CA GLY A 230 50.30 9.92 -4.14
C GLY A 230 50.50 8.77 -5.12
N GLN A 231 49.46 8.26 -5.73
CA GLN A 231 49.52 7.21 -6.75
C GLN A 231 49.19 7.76 -8.15
N PRO A 232 49.96 7.41 -9.19
CA PRO A 232 49.65 7.83 -10.54
C PRO A 232 48.34 7.24 -11.02
N VAL A 233 47.53 8.07 -11.69
CA VAL A 233 46.24 7.67 -12.31
C VAL A 233 46.24 8.03 -13.78
N THR A 234 45.40 7.36 -14.55
CA THR A 234 45.26 7.63 -15.98
C THR A 234 44.21 8.73 -16.21
N PRO A 235 44.51 9.75 -17.06
CA PRO A 235 43.47 10.68 -17.50
C PRO A 235 42.27 9.95 -18.13
N GLY A 236 41.06 10.50 -17.96
CA GLY A 236 39.82 9.93 -18.46
C GLY A 236 38.81 9.66 -17.35
N SER A 237 37.85 8.78 -17.61
CA SER A 237 36.75 8.50 -16.69
C SER A 237 37.24 7.99 -15.34
N TYR A 238 36.74 8.57 -14.28
CA TYR A 238 37.05 8.21 -12.89
C TYR A 238 35.76 8.12 -12.07
N THR A 239 35.66 7.09 -11.27
CA THR A 239 34.53 6.88 -10.34
C THR A 239 35.06 7.06 -8.92
N PRO A 240 34.69 8.17 -8.24
CA PRO A 240 35.04 8.39 -6.84
C PRO A 240 34.45 7.30 -5.94
N THR A 241 35.19 6.89 -4.92
CA THR A 241 34.71 5.93 -3.91
C THR A 241 33.75 6.54 -2.91
N ASP A 242 33.87 7.85 -2.69
CA ASP A 242 32.94 8.67 -1.89
C ASP A 242 32.28 9.70 -2.81
N PRO A 243 30.97 9.52 -3.13
CA PRO A 243 30.25 10.46 -3.98
C PRO A 243 30.16 11.88 -3.42
N SER A 244 30.24 12.05 -2.09
CA SER A 244 30.15 13.36 -1.40
C SER A 244 31.51 14.03 -1.21
N GLY A 245 32.56 13.21 -1.20
CA GLY A 245 33.92 13.69 -0.88
C GLY A 245 34.61 14.28 -2.10
N ASP A 246 35.32 15.40 -1.90
CA ASP A 246 36.15 16.00 -2.94
C ASP A 246 37.39 15.12 -3.22
N THR A 247 37.79 15.03 -4.49
CA THR A 247 39.01 14.36 -4.93
C THR A 247 40.01 15.40 -5.44
N THR A 248 41.11 15.57 -4.74
CA THR A 248 42.22 16.37 -5.22
C THR A 248 43.11 15.54 -6.15
N VAL A 249 43.33 16.06 -7.36
CA VAL A 249 44.26 15.47 -8.35
C VAL A 249 45.47 16.35 -8.46
N VAL A 250 46.62 15.83 -7.98
CA VAL A 250 47.89 16.57 -8.04
C VAL A 250 48.63 16.24 -9.34
N TYR A 251 48.89 17.24 -10.15
CA TYR A 251 49.61 17.09 -11.40
C TYR A 251 51.11 17.31 -11.22
N VAL A 252 51.86 16.24 -11.38
CA VAL A 252 53.33 16.23 -11.25
C VAL A 252 53.96 16.41 -12.63
N LYS A 253 54.83 17.47 -12.77
CA LYS A 253 55.50 17.72 -14.03
C LYS A 253 56.41 16.55 -14.41
N ASN A 254 56.29 16.09 -15.66
CA ASN A 254 57.16 15.02 -16.18
C ASN A 254 58.58 15.54 -16.36
N THR A 255 59.54 14.76 -15.89
CA THR A 255 60.98 15.05 -16.16
C THR A 255 61.35 14.47 -17.53
N SER A 256 61.97 15.30 -18.38
CA SER A 256 62.57 14.84 -19.63
C SER A 256 64.04 14.47 -19.42
N VAL A 257 64.46 13.36 -19.95
CA VAL A 257 65.88 12.99 -20.04
C VAL A 257 66.29 13.16 -21.48
N THR A 258 67.30 14.04 -21.70
CA THR A 258 67.94 14.19 -23.01
C THR A 258 69.16 13.27 -23.04
N VAL A 259 69.19 12.36 -23.99
CA VAL A 259 70.39 11.52 -24.25
C VAL A 259 71.07 12.11 -25.48
N GLU A 260 72.25 12.64 -25.28
CA GLU A 260 73.10 13.10 -26.41
C GLU A 260 74.08 11.96 -26.73
N TYR A 261 74.16 11.65 -28.01
CA TYR A 261 75.14 10.70 -28.55
C TYR A 261 76.27 11.49 -29.17
N PHE A 262 77.49 11.23 -28.76
CA PHE A 262 78.69 11.82 -29.37
C PHE A 262 79.42 10.73 -30.17
N ASP A 263 79.89 11.09 -31.37
CA ASP A 263 80.75 10.24 -32.23
C ASP A 263 82.18 10.15 -31.68
#